data_efcf9f5d08105785dc9ad94232b957fa
#
_entry.id   efcf9f5d08105785dc9ad94232b957fa
#
_cell.length_a   1.000
_cell.length_b   1.000
_cell.length_c   1.000
_cell.angle_alpha   90.00
_cell.angle_beta   90.00
_cell.angle_gamma   90.00
#
_symmetry.space_group_name_H-M   'P 1'
#
loop_
_entity.id
_entity.type
_entity.pdbx_description
1 polymer ?
#
loop_
_entity_poly.entity_id
_entity_poly.type
_entity_poly.pdbx_seq_one_letter_code
_entity_poly.pdbx_strand_id
1 'polypeptide(L)'
;LVQPDRPSAEPVGLEPVPFAERTRFSKKIDRIWRERVQAPDSSKIKITPDNFAVSVEVNPPPGLDPTSAIEAARMLKEGGADVINIADGPRASVRMSNQALAQLVLRELDMEVILHVCARDRNLLGLQSDLLAAHVLGVHNLVIITGDPPKLGDYPHATAVFDLDSIGILRMVKGFNRGIDPAGKAFGAATRFMSACGAEP
;
A
#
# COMPACT_ATOMS: atom_id res chain seq x y z
N LEU A 1 23.24 -4.59 -9.84
CA LEU A 1 22.14 -3.61 -9.92
C LEU A 1 22.72 -2.29 -10.42
N VAL A 2 22.55 -1.99 -11.70
CA VAL A 2 22.94 -0.70 -12.27
C VAL A 2 21.82 0.27 -11.90
N GLN A 3 22.08 1.16 -10.95
CA GLN A 3 21.22 2.32 -10.78
C GLN A 3 21.37 3.17 -12.04
N PRO A 4 20.28 3.55 -12.71
CA PRO A 4 20.37 4.49 -13.81
C PRO A 4 21.00 5.79 -13.31
N ASP A 5 21.92 6.36 -14.10
CA ASP A 5 22.53 7.65 -13.83
C ASP A 5 21.42 8.67 -13.51
N ARG A 6 21.51 9.33 -12.36
CA ARG A 6 20.54 10.37 -12.00
C ARG A 6 20.63 11.48 -13.04
N PRO A 7 19.49 11.90 -13.62
CA PRO A 7 19.48 13.12 -14.40
C PRO A 7 19.99 14.28 -13.54
N SER A 8 20.82 15.14 -14.09
CA SER A 8 21.53 16.22 -13.41
C SER A 8 20.64 17.36 -12.86
N ALA A 9 19.34 17.31 -13.10
CA ALA A 9 18.34 18.18 -12.49
C ALA A 9 17.18 17.34 -12.01
N GLU A 10 16.74 17.54 -10.74
CA GLU A 10 15.49 16.94 -10.27
C GLU A 10 14.34 17.46 -11.15
N PRO A 11 13.56 16.58 -11.77
CA PRO A 11 12.42 17.03 -12.56
C PRO A 11 11.45 17.80 -11.65
N VAL A 12 10.99 18.95 -12.13
CA VAL A 12 10.01 19.78 -11.41
C VAL A 12 8.67 19.04 -11.41
N GLY A 13 8.41 18.30 -10.36
CA GLY A 13 7.16 17.59 -10.17
C GLY A 13 6.05 18.51 -9.69
N LEU A 14 4.83 18.00 -9.78
CA LEU A 14 3.65 18.64 -9.22
C LEU A 14 3.73 18.68 -7.69
N GLU A 15 3.03 19.62 -7.08
CA GLU A 15 2.83 19.59 -5.63
C GLU A 15 2.01 18.35 -5.24
N PRO A 16 2.49 17.54 -4.29
CA PRO A 16 1.75 16.35 -3.87
C PRO A 16 0.51 16.74 -3.09
N VAL A 17 -0.55 15.94 -3.25
CA VAL A 17 -1.76 16.05 -2.42
C VAL A 17 -1.36 15.96 -0.94
N PRO A 18 -1.81 16.91 -0.07
CA PRO A 18 -1.54 16.87 1.36
C PRO A 18 -1.92 15.52 1.99
N PHE A 19 -1.15 15.04 2.97
CA PHE A 19 -1.35 13.70 3.53
C PHE A 19 -2.79 13.46 4.01
N ALA A 20 -3.38 14.41 4.72
CA ALA A 20 -4.74 14.32 5.25
C ALA A 20 -5.84 14.29 4.17
N GLU A 21 -5.51 14.63 2.93
CA GLU A 21 -6.47 14.71 1.81
C GLU A 21 -6.37 13.52 0.85
N ARG A 22 -5.42 12.61 1.08
CA ARG A 22 -5.18 11.49 0.16
C ARG A 22 -6.28 10.44 0.21
N THR A 23 -6.70 10.06 1.42
CA THR A 23 -7.70 9.01 1.65
C THR A 23 -8.49 9.30 2.93
N ARG A 24 -9.61 8.60 3.14
CA ARG A 24 -10.35 8.67 4.42
C ARG A 24 -9.46 8.18 5.57
N PHE A 25 -8.69 7.12 5.32
CA PHE A 25 -7.79 6.56 6.33
C PHE A 25 -6.62 7.50 6.66
N SER A 26 -5.97 8.09 5.66
CA SER A 26 -4.90 9.06 5.91
C SER A 26 -5.37 10.28 6.69
N LYS A 27 -6.60 10.75 6.44
CA LYS A 27 -7.24 11.83 7.20
C LYS A 27 -7.40 11.46 8.68
N LYS A 28 -7.85 10.23 8.96
CA LYS A 28 -7.97 9.72 10.34
C LYS A 28 -6.61 9.64 11.01
N ILE A 29 -5.60 9.09 10.34
CA ILE A 29 -4.23 8.98 10.87
C ILE A 29 -3.64 10.36 11.17
N ASP A 30 -3.76 11.35 10.26
CA ASP A 30 -3.28 12.71 10.47
C ASP A 30 -3.92 13.36 11.70
N ARG A 31 -5.24 13.21 11.85
CA ARG A 31 -5.96 13.71 13.03
C ARG A 31 -5.45 13.09 14.32
N ILE A 32 -5.36 11.75 14.38
CA ILE A 32 -4.87 11.01 15.56
C ILE A 32 -3.45 11.46 15.91
N TRP A 33 -2.59 11.59 14.90
CA TRP A 33 -1.20 12.03 15.11
C TRP A 33 -1.13 13.43 15.70
N ARG A 34 -1.89 14.39 15.15
CA ARG A 34 -1.92 15.79 15.65
C ARG A 34 -2.44 15.86 17.08
N GLU A 35 -3.51 15.15 17.39
CA GLU A 35 -4.07 15.09 18.74
C GLU A 35 -3.05 14.56 19.76
N ARG A 36 -2.30 13.51 19.40
CA ARG A 36 -1.28 12.91 20.28
C ARG A 36 -0.06 13.79 20.46
N VAL A 37 0.42 14.42 19.39
CA VAL A 37 1.60 15.31 19.45
C VAL A 37 1.29 16.60 20.23
N GLN A 38 0.05 17.09 20.16
CA GLN A 38 -0.38 18.29 20.86
C GLN A 38 -0.80 18.02 22.31
N ALA A 39 -1.00 16.78 22.70
CA ALA A 39 -1.40 16.42 24.06
C ALA A 39 -0.23 16.66 25.04
N PRO A 40 -0.45 17.35 26.16
CA PRO A 40 0.57 17.57 27.19
C PRO A 40 1.13 16.26 27.78
N ASP A 41 0.29 15.22 27.83
CA ASP A 41 0.64 13.89 28.30
C ASP A 41 -0.17 12.85 27.52
N SER A 42 0.46 12.26 26.52
CA SER A 42 -0.20 11.27 25.64
C SER A 42 -0.58 9.97 26.37
N SER A 43 0.02 9.68 27.53
CA SER A 43 -0.31 8.48 28.33
C SER A 43 -1.71 8.56 28.96
N LYS A 44 -2.28 9.75 29.07
CA LYS A 44 -3.62 10.00 29.64
C LYS A 44 -4.73 10.02 28.60
N ILE A 45 -4.41 9.88 27.31
CA ILE A 45 -5.41 9.85 26.26
C ILE A 45 -6.22 8.55 26.37
N LYS A 46 -7.51 8.67 26.66
CA LYS A 46 -8.43 7.53 26.62
C LYS A 46 -8.60 7.09 25.17
N ILE A 47 -8.35 5.80 24.91
CA ILE A 47 -8.55 5.22 23.57
C ILE A 47 -10.04 5.14 23.27
N THR A 48 -10.41 5.67 22.12
CA THR A 48 -11.77 5.64 21.55
C THR A 48 -11.69 5.25 20.07
N PRO A 49 -12.79 4.82 19.44
CA PRO A 49 -12.80 4.56 17.99
C PRO A 49 -12.36 5.76 17.14
N ASP A 50 -12.53 6.98 17.64
CA ASP A 50 -12.17 8.20 16.92
C ASP A 50 -10.67 8.50 16.93
N ASN A 51 -9.97 8.16 18.01
CA ASN A 51 -8.55 8.44 18.19
C ASN A 51 -7.65 7.19 18.13
N PHE A 52 -8.18 6.10 17.62
CA PHE A 52 -7.46 4.85 17.37
C PHE A 52 -7.80 4.32 15.98
N ALA A 53 -6.80 3.92 15.23
CA ALA A 53 -6.97 3.34 13.90
C ALA A 53 -6.89 1.82 13.98
N VAL A 54 -7.90 1.14 13.45
CA VAL A 54 -7.99 -0.31 13.40
C VAL A 54 -7.82 -0.77 11.96
N SER A 55 -6.74 -1.53 11.74
CA SER A 55 -6.45 -2.17 10.46
C SER A 55 -6.29 -3.68 10.67
N VAL A 56 -7.00 -4.48 9.90
CA VAL A 56 -7.00 -5.95 10.05
C VAL A 56 -6.59 -6.60 8.73
N GLU A 57 -5.73 -7.61 8.80
CA GLU A 57 -5.28 -8.31 7.59
C GLU A 57 -6.30 -9.35 7.13
N VAL A 58 -6.57 -9.33 5.83
CA VAL A 58 -7.34 -10.34 5.10
C VAL A 58 -6.48 -10.87 3.96
N ASN A 59 -6.21 -12.17 3.98
CA ASN A 59 -5.42 -12.81 2.94
C ASN A 59 -6.28 -13.11 1.71
N PRO A 60 -5.77 -12.86 0.48
CA PRO A 60 -6.41 -13.35 -0.72
C PRO A 60 -6.53 -14.90 -0.70
N PRO A 61 -7.60 -15.48 -1.26
CA PRO A 61 -7.77 -16.91 -1.30
C PRO A 61 -6.71 -17.60 -2.18
N PRO A 62 -6.40 -18.88 -1.93
CA PRO A 62 -5.46 -19.63 -2.77
C PRO A 62 -6.05 -20.06 -4.11
N GLY A 63 -7.35 -19.81 -4.35
CA GLY A 63 -8.09 -20.22 -5.54
C GLY A 63 -8.92 -19.09 -6.13
N LEU A 64 -9.98 -19.45 -6.84
CA LEU A 64 -10.81 -18.52 -7.62
C LEU A 64 -11.97 -17.91 -6.84
N ASP A 65 -12.33 -18.49 -5.70
CA ASP A 65 -13.48 -18.05 -4.92
C ASP A 65 -13.11 -17.02 -3.85
N PRO A 66 -13.52 -15.75 -3.99
CA PRO A 66 -13.25 -14.69 -3.02
C PRO A 66 -14.27 -14.61 -1.89
N THR A 67 -15.32 -15.44 -1.90
CA THR A 67 -16.51 -15.26 -1.03
C THR A 67 -16.12 -15.16 0.44
N SER A 68 -15.31 -16.08 0.95
CA SER A 68 -14.92 -16.08 2.36
C SER A 68 -14.10 -14.85 2.76
N ALA A 69 -13.26 -14.33 1.85
CA ALA A 69 -12.49 -13.12 2.10
C ALA A 69 -13.36 -11.85 2.12
N ILE A 70 -14.36 -11.78 1.23
CA ILE A 70 -15.34 -10.68 1.19
C ILE A 70 -16.24 -10.71 2.44
N GLU A 71 -16.69 -11.89 2.85
CA GLU A 71 -17.46 -12.08 4.07
C GLU A 71 -16.68 -11.63 5.31
N ALA A 72 -15.41 -12.06 5.42
CA ALA A 72 -14.53 -11.60 6.49
C ALA A 72 -14.37 -10.06 6.49
N ALA A 73 -14.15 -9.45 5.32
CA ALA A 73 -14.06 -8.01 5.19
C ALA A 73 -15.35 -7.30 5.62
N ARG A 74 -16.53 -7.87 5.30
CA ARG A 74 -17.83 -7.36 5.73
C ARG A 74 -17.98 -7.38 7.24
N MET A 75 -17.68 -8.53 7.87
CA MET A 75 -17.72 -8.67 9.32
C MET A 75 -16.78 -7.68 10.02
N LEU A 76 -15.57 -7.49 9.49
CA LEU A 76 -14.60 -6.53 10.03
C LEU A 76 -15.10 -5.09 9.91
N LYS A 77 -15.72 -4.71 8.79
CA LYS A 77 -16.36 -3.40 8.62
C LYS A 77 -17.46 -3.18 9.64
N GLU A 78 -18.34 -4.15 9.81
CA GLU A 78 -19.44 -4.10 10.80
C GLU A 78 -18.90 -4.05 12.24
N GLY A 79 -17.76 -4.70 12.49
CA GLY A 79 -17.04 -4.67 13.76
C GLY A 79 -16.28 -3.37 14.04
N GLY A 80 -16.29 -2.41 13.09
CA GLY A 80 -15.68 -1.09 13.26
C GLY A 80 -14.21 -0.99 12.84
N ALA A 81 -13.70 -1.93 12.03
CA ALA A 81 -12.40 -1.76 11.40
C ALA A 81 -12.43 -0.58 10.41
N ASP A 82 -11.40 0.26 10.44
CA ASP A 82 -11.27 1.42 9.57
C ASP A 82 -10.86 1.03 8.16
N VAL A 83 -10.01 0.00 8.07
CA VAL A 83 -9.39 -0.44 6.82
C VAL A 83 -8.97 -1.90 6.96
N ILE A 84 -8.92 -2.63 5.86
CA ILE A 84 -8.29 -3.95 5.83
C ILE A 84 -6.97 -3.91 5.06
N ASN A 85 -5.99 -4.68 5.54
CA ASN A 85 -4.75 -4.95 4.82
C ASN A 85 -4.94 -6.17 3.93
N ILE A 86 -4.49 -6.11 2.70
CA ILE A 86 -4.54 -7.25 1.78
C ILE A 86 -3.12 -7.62 1.38
N ALA A 87 -2.68 -8.79 1.86
CA ALA A 87 -1.33 -9.26 1.68
C ALA A 87 -0.97 -9.56 0.22
N ASP A 88 0.31 -9.41 -0.15
CA ASP A 88 0.86 -9.68 -1.47
C ASP A 88 1.69 -10.97 -1.44
N GLY A 89 1.05 -12.10 -1.74
CA GLY A 89 1.68 -13.41 -1.76
C GLY A 89 2.44 -13.77 -0.47
N PRO A 90 1.78 -13.75 0.70
CA PRO A 90 2.43 -13.96 1.99
C PRO A 90 3.17 -15.30 2.00
N ARG A 91 4.36 -15.31 2.61
CA ARG A 91 5.27 -16.48 2.65
C ARG A 91 5.66 -17.00 1.27
N ALA A 92 5.69 -16.15 0.26
CA ALA A 92 5.95 -16.52 -1.13
C ALA A 92 5.01 -17.62 -1.68
N SER A 93 3.79 -17.70 -1.16
CA SER A 93 2.75 -18.63 -1.63
C SER A 93 1.86 -17.99 -2.69
N VAL A 94 1.42 -18.78 -3.65
CA VAL A 94 0.50 -18.32 -4.69
C VAL A 94 -0.88 -18.06 -4.11
N ARG A 95 -1.40 -16.87 -4.38
CA ARG A 95 -2.74 -16.43 -3.99
C ARG A 95 -3.39 -15.69 -5.16
N MET A 96 -4.72 -15.52 -5.10
CA MET A 96 -5.40 -14.58 -5.97
C MET A 96 -4.70 -13.22 -5.88
N SER A 97 -4.65 -12.47 -6.98
CA SER A 97 -4.11 -11.10 -6.96
C SER A 97 -4.78 -10.27 -5.86
N ASN A 98 -3.98 -9.68 -5.01
CA ASN A 98 -4.48 -8.78 -3.96
C ASN A 98 -5.19 -7.55 -4.54
N GLN A 99 -4.81 -7.07 -5.72
CA GLN A 99 -5.53 -6.01 -6.42
C GLN A 99 -6.94 -6.44 -6.82
N ALA A 100 -7.13 -7.70 -7.24
CA ALA A 100 -8.45 -8.22 -7.57
C ALA A 100 -9.35 -8.23 -6.33
N LEU A 101 -8.85 -8.75 -5.19
CA LEU A 101 -9.61 -8.73 -3.93
C LEU A 101 -9.88 -7.30 -3.46
N ALA A 102 -8.90 -6.40 -3.56
CA ALA A 102 -9.07 -4.99 -3.21
C ALA A 102 -10.21 -4.33 -3.97
N GLN A 103 -10.32 -4.61 -5.28
CA GLN A 103 -11.40 -4.09 -6.11
C GLN A 103 -12.78 -4.63 -5.71
N LEU A 104 -12.86 -5.92 -5.39
CA LEU A 104 -14.10 -6.52 -4.91
C LEU A 104 -14.56 -5.88 -3.60
N VAL A 105 -13.65 -5.71 -2.64
CA VAL A 105 -13.94 -5.07 -1.35
C VAL A 105 -14.37 -3.61 -1.51
N LEU A 106 -13.64 -2.83 -2.30
CA LEU A 106 -14.00 -1.43 -2.57
C LEU A 106 -15.39 -1.31 -3.19
N ARG A 107 -15.67 -2.13 -4.22
CA ARG A 107 -16.93 -2.07 -4.95
C ARG A 107 -18.13 -2.56 -4.14
N GLU A 108 -17.98 -3.65 -3.40
CA GLU A 108 -19.08 -4.31 -2.71
C GLU A 108 -19.33 -3.76 -1.31
N LEU A 109 -18.29 -3.26 -0.66
CA LEU A 109 -18.38 -2.85 0.73
C LEU A 109 -18.16 -1.35 0.94
N ASP A 110 -17.73 -0.59 -0.05
CA ASP A 110 -17.26 0.80 0.14
C ASP A 110 -16.32 0.91 1.36
N MET A 111 -15.38 -0.03 1.48
CA MET A 111 -14.37 -0.06 2.53
C MET A 111 -13.00 0.18 1.94
N GLU A 112 -12.26 1.15 2.47
CA GLU A 112 -10.88 1.37 2.04
C GLU A 112 -10.01 0.18 2.39
N VAL A 113 -9.02 -0.06 1.53
CA VAL A 113 -8.04 -1.13 1.70
C VAL A 113 -6.64 -0.56 1.75
N ILE A 114 -5.74 -1.25 2.44
CA ILE A 114 -4.30 -1.08 2.33
C ILE A 114 -3.78 -2.23 1.48
N LEU A 115 -3.25 -1.94 0.32
CA LEU A 115 -2.66 -2.93 -0.56
C LEU A 115 -1.19 -3.14 -0.20
N HIS A 116 -0.81 -4.37 0.11
CA HIS A 116 0.62 -4.70 0.21
C HIS A 116 1.24 -4.73 -1.19
N VAL A 117 2.45 -4.23 -1.30
CA VAL A 117 3.23 -4.22 -2.55
C VAL A 117 4.63 -4.74 -2.24
N CYS A 118 4.98 -5.88 -2.82
CA CYS A 118 6.30 -6.48 -2.66
C CYS A 118 7.11 -6.42 -3.95
N ALA A 119 8.44 -6.41 -3.80
CA ALA A 119 9.38 -6.36 -4.91
C ALA A 119 9.71 -7.72 -5.51
N ARG A 120 9.32 -8.82 -4.85
CA ARG A 120 9.76 -10.19 -5.18
C ARG A 120 9.42 -10.62 -6.59
N ASP A 121 8.17 -10.41 -7.00
CA ASP A 121 7.60 -11.07 -8.17
C ASP A 121 7.52 -10.15 -9.41
N ARG A 122 7.86 -8.88 -9.25
CA ARG A 122 7.66 -7.85 -10.27
C ARG A 122 8.94 -7.10 -10.56
N ASN A 123 9.27 -6.95 -11.84
CA ASN A 123 10.32 -6.01 -12.24
C ASN A 123 9.83 -4.56 -12.14
N LEU A 124 10.74 -3.61 -12.35
CA LEU A 124 10.45 -2.19 -12.26
C LEU A 124 9.29 -1.74 -13.15
N LEU A 125 9.12 -2.35 -14.34
CA LEU A 125 8.02 -2.02 -15.26
C LEU A 125 6.68 -2.54 -14.71
N GLY A 126 6.65 -3.78 -14.23
CA GLY A 126 5.47 -4.39 -13.62
C GLY A 126 5.03 -3.65 -12.36
N LEU A 127 5.97 -3.27 -11.47
CA LEU A 127 5.66 -2.48 -10.28
C LEU A 127 5.03 -1.13 -10.62
N GLN A 128 5.56 -0.41 -11.62
CA GLN A 128 4.97 0.85 -12.06
C GLN A 128 3.58 0.68 -12.65
N SER A 129 3.41 -0.33 -13.53
CA SER A 129 2.12 -0.63 -14.15
C SER A 129 1.06 -0.95 -13.09
N ASP A 130 1.38 -1.81 -12.12
CA ASP A 130 0.46 -2.21 -11.06
C ASP A 130 0.09 -1.04 -10.14
N LEU A 131 1.04 -0.17 -9.81
CA LEU A 131 0.75 1.02 -9.00
C LEU A 131 -0.13 2.02 -9.74
N LEU A 132 0.11 2.26 -11.03
CA LEU A 132 -0.75 3.12 -11.84
C LEU A 132 -2.17 2.54 -11.92
N ALA A 133 -2.28 1.22 -12.14
CA ALA A 133 -3.56 0.52 -12.15
C ALA A 133 -4.27 0.62 -10.79
N ALA A 134 -3.57 0.38 -9.68
CA ALA A 134 -4.11 0.52 -8.33
C ALA A 134 -4.71 1.92 -8.12
N HIS A 135 -3.98 2.97 -8.51
CA HIS A 135 -4.46 4.35 -8.38
C HIS A 135 -5.73 4.61 -9.19
N VAL A 136 -5.76 4.20 -10.47
CA VAL A 136 -6.94 4.37 -11.35
C VAL A 136 -8.14 3.60 -10.82
N LEU A 137 -7.92 2.45 -10.20
CA LEU A 137 -8.93 1.61 -9.60
C LEU A 137 -9.38 2.06 -8.19
N GLY A 138 -8.85 3.18 -7.68
CA GLY A 138 -9.26 3.75 -6.38
C GLY A 138 -8.52 3.18 -5.17
N VAL A 139 -7.52 2.34 -5.36
CA VAL A 139 -6.66 1.83 -4.27
C VAL A 139 -5.54 2.84 -4.03
N HIS A 140 -5.60 3.55 -2.90
CA HIS A 140 -4.66 4.64 -2.63
C HIS A 140 -3.85 4.47 -1.34
N ASN A 141 -4.16 3.46 -0.50
CA ASN A 141 -3.34 3.16 0.67
C ASN A 141 -2.45 1.94 0.39
N LEU A 142 -1.16 2.05 0.68
CA LEU A 142 -0.16 1.05 0.38
C LEU A 142 0.67 0.71 1.62
N VAL A 143 1.01 -0.56 1.79
CA VAL A 143 2.12 -1.01 2.62
C VAL A 143 3.19 -1.60 1.71
N ILE A 144 4.38 -1.02 1.78
CA ILE A 144 5.50 -1.40 0.93
C ILE A 144 6.42 -2.33 1.70
N ILE A 145 6.69 -3.48 1.13
CA ILE A 145 7.58 -4.51 1.68
C ILE A 145 8.57 -4.99 0.62
N THR A 146 9.69 -5.54 1.04
CA THR A 146 10.62 -6.19 0.10
C THR A 146 10.05 -7.53 -0.35
N GLY A 147 9.44 -8.27 0.54
CA GLY A 147 8.84 -9.58 0.30
C GLY A 147 9.75 -10.75 0.70
N ASP A 148 9.13 -11.84 1.10
CA ASP A 148 9.82 -13.08 1.47
C ASP A 148 10.49 -13.73 0.24
N PRO A 149 11.68 -14.34 0.36
CA PRO A 149 12.30 -15.01 -0.75
C PRO A 149 11.51 -16.25 -1.20
N PRO A 150 11.51 -16.61 -2.51
CA PRO A 150 10.76 -17.76 -3.03
C PRO A 150 11.08 -19.09 -2.35
N LYS A 151 12.28 -19.22 -1.77
CA LYS A 151 12.72 -20.42 -1.03
C LYS A 151 11.81 -20.78 0.16
N LEU A 152 11.03 -19.85 0.67
CA LEU A 152 10.11 -20.05 1.78
C LEU A 152 8.70 -20.49 1.34
N GLY A 153 8.41 -20.43 0.04
CA GLY A 153 7.08 -20.66 -0.50
C GLY A 153 6.93 -21.95 -1.31
N ASP A 154 5.83 -22.00 -2.04
CA ASP A 154 5.39 -23.19 -2.77
C ASP A 154 6.29 -23.51 -3.98
N TYR A 155 7.00 -22.50 -4.50
CA TYR A 155 7.86 -22.62 -5.68
C TYR A 155 9.30 -22.14 -5.38
N PRO A 156 10.12 -22.93 -4.67
CA PRO A 156 11.46 -22.49 -4.22
C PRO A 156 12.42 -22.14 -5.38
N HIS A 157 12.12 -22.60 -6.59
CA HIS A 157 12.90 -22.36 -7.79
C HIS A 157 12.37 -21.21 -8.66
N ALA A 158 11.29 -20.55 -8.23
CA ALA A 158 10.81 -19.36 -8.92
C ALA A 158 11.86 -18.26 -8.90
N THR A 159 12.00 -17.52 -10.00
CA THR A 159 12.95 -16.43 -10.10
C THR A 159 12.47 -15.25 -9.26
N ALA A 160 13.24 -14.88 -8.25
CA ALA A 160 13.04 -13.62 -7.53
C ALA A 160 13.60 -12.47 -8.37
N VAL A 161 12.83 -11.41 -8.50
CA VAL A 161 13.21 -10.24 -9.33
C VAL A 161 13.98 -9.23 -8.49
N PHE A 162 13.34 -8.66 -7.47
CA PHE A 162 13.93 -7.68 -6.56
C PHE A 162 14.72 -6.55 -7.27
N ASP A 163 14.20 -5.99 -8.35
CA ASP A 163 14.80 -4.81 -9.00
C ASP A 163 14.91 -3.64 -8.03
N LEU A 164 13.96 -3.55 -7.09
CA LEU A 164 13.94 -2.59 -5.99
C LEU A 164 13.75 -3.32 -4.65
N ASP A 165 14.21 -2.68 -3.60
CA ASP A 165 13.81 -2.98 -2.22
C ASP A 165 12.62 -2.09 -1.80
N SER A 166 12.15 -2.24 -0.56
CA SER A 166 11.05 -1.43 -0.03
C SER A 166 11.35 0.07 -0.06
N ILE A 167 12.59 0.48 0.18
CA ILE A 167 13.01 1.88 0.13
C ILE A 167 12.96 2.42 -1.31
N GLY A 168 13.39 1.61 -2.27
CA GLY A 168 13.31 1.94 -3.71
C GLY A 168 11.86 2.14 -4.17
N ILE A 169 10.95 1.25 -3.75
CA ILE A 169 9.52 1.38 -4.06
C ILE A 169 8.92 2.63 -3.40
N LEU A 170 9.26 2.91 -2.13
CA LEU A 170 8.81 4.14 -1.47
C LEU A 170 9.26 5.41 -2.18
N ARG A 171 10.51 5.44 -2.68
CA ARG A 171 11.01 6.56 -3.49
C ARG A 171 10.23 6.70 -4.79
N MET A 172 9.92 5.59 -5.45
CA MET A 172 9.09 5.58 -6.66
C MET A 172 7.69 6.13 -6.38
N VAL A 173 7.01 5.65 -5.32
CA VAL A 173 5.69 6.14 -4.90
C VAL A 173 5.72 7.63 -4.56
N LYS A 174 6.79 8.12 -3.92
CA LYS A 174 6.99 9.56 -3.68
C LYS A 174 7.07 10.35 -4.99
N GLY A 175 7.76 9.82 -6.00
CA GLY A 175 7.80 10.40 -7.35
C GLY A 175 6.42 10.41 -8.00
N PHE A 176 5.68 9.31 -7.92
CA PHE A 176 4.32 9.18 -8.45
C PHE A 176 3.36 10.21 -7.82
N ASN A 177 3.46 10.45 -6.52
CA ASN A 177 2.70 11.50 -5.84
C ASN A 177 3.07 12.92 -6.28
N ARG A 178 4.12 13.06 -7.08
CA ARG A 178 4.54 14.30 -7.75
C ARG A 178 4.31 14.24 -9.27
N GLY A 179 3.69 13.18 -9.75
CA GLY A 179 3.40 12.99 -11.18
C GLY A 179 4.61 12.63 -12.03
N ILE A 180 5.66 12.02 -11.43
CA ILE A 180 6.94 11.72 -12.08
C ILE A 180 7.31 10.27 -11.86
N ASP A 181 7.74 9.56 -12.91
CA ASP A 181 8.28 8.21 -12.84
C ASP A 181 9.76 8.19 -12.40
N PRO A 182 10.34 6.99 -12.13
CA PRO A 182 11.76 6.86 -11.77
C PRO A 182 12.74 7.33 -12.83
N ALA A 183 12.33 7.41 -14.09
CA ALA A 183 13.14 7.93 -15.20
C ALA A 183 13.02 9.46 -15.34
N GLY A 184 12.22 10.12 -14.50
CA GLY A 184 11.98 11.57 -14.58
C GLY A 184 10.91 11.98 -15.59
N LYS A 185 10.16 11.02 -16.15
CA LYS A 185 9.09 11.30 -17.10
C LYS A 185 7.80 11.69 -16.37
N ALA A 186 7.16 12.78 -16.81
CA ALA A 186 5.91 13.24 -16.21
C ALA A 186 4.71 12.40 -16.71
N PHE A 187 3.77 12.12 -15.81
CA PHE A 187 2.49 11.46 -16.10
C PHE A 187 1.37 12.43 -16.54
N GLY A 188 1.56 13.74 -16.32
CA GLY A 188 0.52 14.75 -16.50
C GLY A 188 -0.41 14.94 -15.29
N ALA A 189 -0.38 14.05 -14.32
CA ALA A 189 -1.14 14.13 -13.06
C ALA A 189 -0.35 13.50 -11.90
N ALA A 190 -0.57 13.97 -10.69
CA ALA A 190 -0.01 13.34 -9.48
C ALA A 190 -0.92 12.23 -8.95
N THR A 191 -0.33 11.16 -8.43
CA THR A 191 -1.07 10.19 -7.62
C THR A 191 -1.30 10.74 -6.21
N ARG A 192 -2.16 10.06 -5.43
CA ARG A 192 -2.41 10.43 -4.02
C ARG A 192 -2.20 9.25 -3.08
N PHE A 193 -1.14 8.48 -3.27
CA PHE A 193 -0.87 7.36 -2.40
C PHE A 193 -0.52 7.78 -0.98
N MET A 194 -1.22 7.21 0.00
CA MET A 194 -0.74 7.05 1.36
C MET A 194 0.11 5.79 1.41
N SER A 195 1.38 5.89 1.79
CA SER A 195 2.28 4.75 1.84
C SER A 195 2.88 4.58 3.24
N ALA A 196 2.96 3.35 3.68
CA ALA A 196 3.63 2.90 4.89
C ALA A 196 4.60 1.77 4.57
N CYS A 197 5.50 1.46 5.50
CA CYS A 197 6.38 0.30 5.43
C CYS A 197 6.55 -0.30 6.83
N GLY A 198 7.04 -1.55 6.89
CA GLY A 198 7.56 -2.10 8.12
C GLY A 198 8.81 -1.33 8.56
N ALA A 199 8.95 -1.11 9.85
CA ALA A 199 10.17 -0.58 10.47
C ALA A 199 10.52 -1.48 11.65
N GLU A 200 11.78 -1.84 11.74
CA GLU A 200 12.36 -2.54 12.89
C GLU A 200 13.27 -1.53 13.60
N PRO A 201 12.89 -1.10 14.82
CA PRO A 201 13.63 -0.06 15.56
C PRO A 201 14.94 -0.58 16.15
#